data_5086aad0a0105ec1dad805b19047bd97
#
_entry.id   5086aad0a0105ec1dad805b19047bd97
#
_cell.length_a   1.000
_cell.length_b   1.000
_cell.length_c   1.000
_cell.angle_alpha   90.00
_cell.angle_beta   90.00
_cell.angle_gamma   90.00
#
_symmetry.space_group_name_H-M   'P 1'
#
loop_
_entity.id
_entity.type
_entity.pdbx_description
1 polymer ?
#
loop_
_entity_poly.entity_id
_entity_poly.type
_entity_poly.pdbx_seq_one_letter_code
_entity_poly.pdbx_strand_id
1 'polypeptide(L)'
;MPQSFRTERIEEPALQGSAPLHCSASLRNGVPPPLQSGVGAYAPCVQCPRKCAADRKIARGLCGEGDALRIASACLHFGEEPPVTVFGGSGTIFFTGCTLRCAFCQNYQISQNGMGRAVDRIEFVKICRTLEDAGAENINLVTGSHAIPLIASYLKSAREEGVSIPFCWNSSAYESVETLELLEDLVSVWLPDLKTLSPELAKHLFGAENYPEAAALAVRWMIDRFPLSLVQKTKGGTEKEKIERGVIVRHLFLPGRFSETADTLAWLKRYADGKALVSLMSQYTPVPFEESERAKRGAALSAIENRLVSEAEDTDLRDLIDAHDFEYLFYQELSDDTSWLPDFNRTQPFSNALAKPVWHWKTGFAV
;
A
#
# COMPACT_ATOMS: atom_id res chain seq x y z
N MET A 1 -27.21 2.17 47.04
CA MET A 1 -26.75 3.57 46.97
C MET A 1 -25.60 3.60 45.97
N PRO A 2 -25.71 4.20 44.79
CA PRO A 2 -24.62 4.28 43.84
C PRO A 2 -23.70 5.45 44.17
N GLN A 3 -22.40 5.18 44.25
CA GLN A 3 -21.37 6.19 44.45
C GLN A 3 -21.16 6.95 43.13
N SER A 4 -21.34 8.27 43.22
CA SER A 4 -21.05 9.21 42.14
C SER A 4 -19.54 9.39 41.98
N PHE A 5 -18.98 9.06 40.79
CA PHE A 5 -17.64 9.47 40.42
C PHE A 5 -17.67 10.90 39.90
N ARG A 6 -16.96 11.80 40.59
CA ARG A 6 -16.65 13.14 40.11
C ARG A 6 -15.63 13.06 38.99
N THR A 7 -15.96 13.61 37.85
CA THR A 7 -15.02 13.94 36.80
C THR A 7 -14.24 15.19 37.17
N GLU A 8 -13.01 15.04 37.60
CA GLU A 8 -12.07 16.17 37.65
C GLU A 8 -11.55 16.41 36.20
N ARG A 9 -11.81 17.63 35.72
CA ARG A 9 -11.19 18.12 34.49
C ARG A 9 -9.69 18.26 34.75
N ILE A 10 -8.89 17.44 34.07
CA ILE A 10 -7.47 17.70 33.93
C ILE A 10 -7.33 18.83 32.90
N GLU A 11 -6.88 19.99 33.36
CA GLU A 11 -6.53 21.12 32.49
C GLU A 11 -5.36 20.69 31.57
N GLU A 12 -5.58 20.78 30.26
CA GLU A 12 -4.55 20.58 29.26
C GLU A 12 -3.42 21.63 29.46
N PRO A 13 -2.14 21.24 29.46
CA PRO A 13 -1.07 22.22 29.39
C PRO A 13 -1.13 22.91 28.01
N ALA A 14 -1.31 24.21 28.04
CA ALA A 14 -1.31 25.06 26.87
C ALA A 14 0.01 24.87 26.09
N LEU A 15 -0.06 24.20 24.95
CA LEU A 15 0.98 24.25 23.93
C LEU A 15 1.04 25.66 23.38
N GLN A 16 2.03 26.42 23.83
CA GLN A 16 2.33 27.76 23.33
C GLN A 16 2.62 27.68 21.82
N GLY A 17 1.79 28.41 21.09
CA GLY A 17 2.00 29.04 19.81
C GLY A 17 3.01 28.39 18.84
N SER A 18 2.56 27.46 18.01
CA SER A 18 3.08 27.36 16.66
C SER A 18 2.20 28.23 15.75
N ALA A 19 2.78 29.34 15.32
CA ALA A 19 2.21 30.20 14.27
C ALA A 19 1.81 29.34 13.05
N PRO A 20 0.76 29.75 12.31
CA PRO A 20 0.44 29.09 11.06
C PRO A 20 1.67 29.21 10.13
N LEU A 21 2.17 28.09 9.66
CA LEU A 21 3.20 28.05 8.63
C LEU A 21 2.62 28.71 7.37
N HIS A 22 2.72 30.05 7.32
CA HIS A 22 2.67 30.78 6.06
C HIS A 22 3.94 30.40 5.29
N CYS A 23 3.79 29.45 4.38
CA CYS A 23 4.77 29.19 3.34
C CYS A 23 4.79 30.41 2.38
N SER A 24 5.50 31.47 2.79
CA SER A 24 5.89 32.56 1.89
C SER A 24 7.28 32.26 1.34
N ALA A 25 7.42 31.19 0.58
CA ALA A 25 8.49 31.08 -0.39
C ALA A 25 8.01 31.81 -1.65
N SER A 26 8.63 32.91 -2.01
CA SER A 26 8.44 33.64 -3.23
C SER A 26 8.63 32.67 -4.41
N LEU A 27 7.55 32.13 -4.93
CA LEU A 27 7.49 31.42 -6.21
C LEU A 27 7.83 32.45 -7.30
N ARG A 28 9.06 32.45 -7.73
CA ARG A 28 9.40 33.01 -9.05
C ARG A 28 8.66 32.18 -10.08
N ASN A 29 7.88 32.85 -10.92
CA ASN A 29 7.03 32.36 -11.97
C ASN A 29 7.59 31.16 -12.72
N GLY A 30 7.08 30.00 -12.44
CA GLY A 30 7.27 28.73 -13.11
C GLY A 30 6.30 27.74 -12.54
N VAL A 31 5.04 27.80 -13.00
CA VAL A 31 4.11 26.68 -12.84
C VAL A 31 4.82 25.47 -13.44
N PRO A 32 5.11 24.40 -12.69
CA PRO A 32 5.68 23.21 -13.29
C PRO A 32 4.74 22.76 -14.40
N PRO A 33 5.25 22.34 -15.56
CA PRO A 33 4.39 21.85 -16.62
C PRO A 33 3.49 20.75 -16.06
N PRO A 34 2.22 20.67 -16.49
CA PRO A 34 1.30 19.64 -16.04
C PRO A 34 1.96 18.27 -16.25
N LEU A 35 1.87 17.38 -15.25
CA LEU A 35 2.41 16.04 -15.33
C LEU A 35 1.86 15.39 -16.62
N GLN A 36 2.75 15.12 -17.56
CA GLN A 36 2.35 14.50 -18.82
C GLN A 36 1.95 13.05 -18.56
N SER A 37 0.79 12.65 -19.02
CA SER A 37 0.41 11.24 -19.06
C SER A 37 1.22 10.54 -20.16
N GLY A 38 1.83 9.38 -19.83
CA GLY A 38 2.56 8.56 -20.78
C GLY A 38 4.09 8.62 -20.65
N VAL A 39 4.79 8.12 -21.64
CA VAL A 39 6.25 7.89 -21.66
C VAL A 39 7.08 9.18 -21.48
N GLY A 40 6.53 10.35 -21.78
CA GLY A 40 7.19 11.66 -21.58
C GLY A 40 7.38 12.06 -20.11
N ALA A 41 6.66 11.44 -19.18
CA ALA A 41 6.63 11.79 -17.76
C ALA A 41 7.91 11.43 -16.97
N TYR A 42 8.88 10.75 -17.60
CA TYR A 42 10.02 10.13 -16.91
C TYR A 42 11.39 10.75 -17.24
N ALA A 43 11.42 11.92 -17.86
CA ALA A 43 12.68 12.59 -18.22
C ALA A 43 12.61 14.11 -18.07
N PRO A 44 13.01 14.72 -16.94
CA PRO A 44 13.49 14.07 -15.68
C PRO A 44 12.34 13.50 -14.84
N CYS A 45 12.58 12.35 -14.19
CA CYS A 45 11.57 11.67 -13.37
C CYS A 45 11.35 12.38 -12.02
N VAL A 46 10.14 12.89 -11.81
CA VAL A 46 9.70 13.53 -10.55
C VAL A 46 8.39 12.92 -10.02
N GLN A 47 8.08 11.69 -10.43
CA GLN A 47 6.78 11.01 -10.22
C GLN A 47 6.47 10.62 -8.76
N CYS A 48 7.46 10.60 -7.90
CA CYS A 48 7.27 10.23 -6.50
C CYS A 48 8.10 11.16 -5.59
N PRO A 49 7.88 11.14 -4.26
CA PRO A 49 8.61 11.99 -3.33
C PRO A 49 10.14 11.83 -3.33
N ARG A 50 10.67 10.77 -3.98
CA ARG A 50 12.11 10.62 -4.21
C ARG A 50 12.68 11.68 -5.14
N LYS A 51 11.91 12.17 -6.10
CA LYS A 51 12.31 13.20 -7.09
C LYS A 51 13.73 12.99 -7.62
N CYS A 52 14.06 11.73 -8.01
CA CYS A 52 15.43 11.31 -8.35
C CYS A 52 15.97 11.92 -9.65
N ALA A 53 15.13 12.61 -10.42
CA ALA A 53 15.48 13.28 -11.68
C ALA A 53 16.15 12.39 -12.74
N ALA A 54 16.07 11.08 -12.62
CA ALA A 54 16.60 10.16 -13.63
C ALA A 54 15.89 10.36 -14.97
N ASP A 55 16.63 10.33 -16.08
CA ASP A 55 16.07 10.07 -17.40
C ASP A 55 15.85 8.56 -17.54
N ARG A 56 14.61 8.12 -17.30
CA ARG A 56 14.27 6.70 -17.24
C ARG A 56 14.25 6.02 -18.61
N LYS A 57 14.45 6.76 -19.71
CA LYS A 57 14.66 6.20 -21.04
C LYS A 57 16.05 5.59 -21.23
N ILE A 58 17.05 6.13 -20.50
CA ILE A 58 18.45 5.73 -20.65
C ILE A 58 19.06 5.18 -19.34
N ALA A 59 18.40 5.41 -18.19
CA ALA A 59 18.86 4.95 -16.88
C ALA A 59 17.68 4.44 -16.05
N ARG A 60 17.95 3.80 -14.92
CA ARG A 60 16.92 3.42 -13.96
C ARG A 60 16.81 4.46 -12.86
N GLY A 61 15.57 4.73 -12.41
CA GLY A 61 15.32 5.53 -11.23
C GLY A 61 15.71 4.82 -9.92
N LEU A 62 15.63 5.52 -8.78
CA LEU A 62 15.82 4.91 -7.45
C LEU A 62 14.85 3.74 -7.18
N CYS A 63 13.70 3.72 -7.85
CA CYS A 63 12.74 2.60 -7.82
C CYS A 63 13.27 1.32 -8.48
N GLY A 64 14.38 1.38 -9.21
CA GLY A 64 14.94 0.26 -9.96
C GLY A 64 14.39 0.09 -11.38
N GLU A 65 13.49 1.00 -11.84
CA GLU A 65 12.77 0.86 -13.09
C GLU A 65 13.11 1.92 -14.15
N GLY A 66 13.01 1.52 -15.42
CA GLY A 66 13.03 2.39 -16.59
C GLY A 66 11.64 2.93 -16.93
N ASP A 67 11.40 3.28 -18.19
CA ASP A 67 10.13 3.85 -18.68
C ASP A 67 9.08 2.81 -19.08
N ALA A 68 9.43 1.53 -19.14
CA ALA A 68 8.49 0.43 -19.44
C ALA A 68 7.75 -0.01 -18.17
N LEU A 69 6.46 -0.39 -18.33
CA LEU A 69 5.71 -1.05 -17.26
C LEU A 69 6.16 -2.50 -17.14
N ARG A 70 6.57 -2.94 -15.95
CA ARG A 70 7.00 -4.32 -15.70
C ARG A 70 6.12 -4.98 -14.66
N ILE A 71 5.71 -6.22 -14.93
CA ILE A 71 4.86 -7.04 -14.07
C ILE A 71 5.60 -8.35 -13.75
N ALA A 72 5.45 -8.81 -12.51
CA ALA A 72 6.01 -10.09 -12.07
C ALA A 72 4.95 -11.21 -12.09
N SER A 73 3.73 -10.93 -11.60
CA SER A 73 2.68 -11.92 -11.50
C SER A 73 1.31 -11.27 -11.50
N ALA A 74 0.28 -12.00 -11.94
CA ALA A 74 -1.12 -11.67 -11.72
C ALA A 74 -1.89 -12.93 -11.30
N CYS A 75 -2.75 -12.80 -10.28
CA CYS A 75 -3.48 -13.92 -9.70
C CYS A 75 -4.79 -13.47 -9.06
N LEU A 76 -5.73 -14.40 -8.85
CA LEU A 76 -6.77 -14.22 -7.85
C LEU A 76 -6.14 -14.41 -6.48
N HIS A 77 -6.14 -13.39 -5.64
CA HIS A 77 -5.55 -13.41 -4.30
C HIS A 77 -6.65 -13.37 -3.24
N PHE A 78 -6.54 -14.22 -2.23
CA PHE A 78 -7.55 -14.42 -1.18
C PHE A 78 -7.11 -13.94 0.20
N GLY A 79 -5.94 -13.32 0.30
CA GLY A 79 -5.37 -12.84 1.56
C GLY A 79 -5.48 -11.32 1.78
N GLU A 80 -6.28 -10.60 0.98
CA GLU A 80 -6.61 -9.20 1.26
C GLU A 80 -7.74 -9.10 2.28
N GLU A 81 -8.04 -7.90 2.77
CA GLU A 81 -9.13 -7.64 3.71
C GLU A 81 -10.48 -8.20 3.20
N PRO A 82 -11.36 -8.67 4.11
CA PRO A 82 -12.62 -9.31 3.73
C PRO A 82 -13.48 -8.52 2.75
N PRO A 83 -13.62 -7.17 2.84
CA PRO A 83 -14.41 -6.40 1.87
C PRO A 83 -13.77 -6.28 0.48
N VAL A 84 -12.48 -6.62 0.35
CA VAL A 84 -11.75 -6.62 -0.92
C VAL A 84 -11.84 -7.99 -1.62
N THR A 85 -11.67 -9.07 -0.86
CA THR A 85 -11.70 -10.45 -1.39
C THR A 85 -13.10 -10.98 -1.65
N VAL A 86 -14.04 -10.62 -0.81
CA VAL A 86 -15.47 -11.02 -0.84
C VAL A 86 -15.63 -12.53 -1.08
N PHE A 87 -15.98 -12.97 -2.29
CA PHE A 87 -16.13 -14.38 -2.67
C PHE A 87 -15.19 -14.83 -3.79
N GLY A 88 -14.89 -13.92 -4.73
CA GLY A 88 -14.11 -14.22 -5.93
C GLY A 88 -12.60 -14.03 -5.76
N GLY A 89 -12.19 -13.39 -4.68
CA GLY A 89 -10.82 -12.95 -4.48
C GLY A 89 -10.49 -11.64 -5.20
N SER A 90 -9.36 -11.07 -4.86
CA SER A 90 -8.84 -9.85 -5.48
C SER A 90 -8.00 -10.21 -6.72
N GLY A 91 -8.28 -9.61 -7.86
CA GLY A 91 -7.52 -9.76 -9.09
C GLY A 91 -6.22 -8.98 -9.01
N THR A 92 -5.22 -9.55 -8.34
CA THR A 92 -4.02 -8.83 -7.93
C THR A 92 -2.94 -8.85 -9.01
N ILE A 93 -2.41 -7.68 -9.37
CA ILE A 93 -1.29 -7.47 -10.30
C ILE A 93 -0.09 -6.95 -9.52
N PHE A 94 1.00 -7.72 -9.48
CA PHE A 94 2.24 -7.37 -8.80
C PHE A 94 3.23 -6.72 -9.77
N PHE A 95 3.47 -5.42 -9.59
CA PHE A 95 4.45 -4.68 -10.39
C PHE A 95 5.88 -4.92 -9.90
N THR A 96 6.84 -4.77 -10.82
CA THR A 96 8.27 -4.79 -10.53
C THR A 96 8.74 -3.38 -10.15
N GLY A 97 9.70 -3.29 -9.22
CA GLY A 97 10.20 -2.02 -8.72
C GLY A 97 9.38 -1.44 -7.55
N CYS A 98 9.98 -0.51 -6.80
CA CYS A 98 9.30 0.14 -5.67
C CYS A 98 9.97 1.47 -5.31
N THR A 99 9.17 2.49 -5.07
CA THR A 99 9.65 3.82 -4.65
C THR A 99 10.22 3.82 -3.24
N LEU A 100 9.71 2.94 -2.36
CA LEU A 100 10.07 2.91 -0.92
C LEU A 100 11.22 1.94 -0.61
N ARG A 101 11.21 0.70 -1.14
CA ARG A 101 12.28 -0.29 -0.98
C ARG A 101 12.56 -0.68 0.49
N CYS A 102 11.52 -1.01 1.25
CA CYS A 102 11.63 -1.36 2.67
C CYS A 102 12.66 -2.48 2.93
N ALA A 103 13.43 -2.35 4.01
CA ALA A 103 14.45 -3.35 4.38
C ALA A 103 13.85 -4.75 4.68
N PHE A 104 12.63 -4.78 5.23
CA PHE A 104 11.89 -6.00 5.58
C PHE A 104 10.90 -6.47 4.49
N CYS A 105 11.03 -5.99 3.25
CA CYS A 105 10.05 -6.26 2.21
C CYS A 105 9.96 -7.75 1.88
N GLN A 106 8.82 -8.37 2.12
CA GLN A 106 8.54 -9.76 1.73
C GLN A 106 8.55 -9.96 0.21
N ASN A 107 8.16 -8.93 -0.55
CA ASN A 107 8.16 -8.91 -2.00
C ASN A 107 9.49 -8.41 -2.59
N TYR A 108 10.63 -8.54 -1.88
CA TYR A 108 11.91 -7.95 -2.30
C TYR A 108 12.40 -8.46 -3.66
N GLN A 109 12.08 -9.70 -4.01
CA GLN A 109 12.44 -10.31 -5.28
C GLN A 109 11.96 -9.48 -6.48
N ILE A 110 10.73 -8.97 -6.41
CA ILE A 110 10.13 -8.14 -7.45
C ILE A 110 10.38 -6.65 -7.23
N SER A 111 10.24 -6.17 -5.98
CA SER A 111 10.33 -4.74 -5.66
C SER A 111 11.75 -4.19 -5.67
N GLN A 112 12.77 -5.04 -5.51
CA GLN A 112 14.17 -4.61 -5.37
C GLN A 112 15.14 -5.38 -6.28
N ASN A 113 14.93 -6.70 -6.49
CA ASN A 113 15.81 -7.53 -7.31
C ASN A 113 15.35 -7.61 -8.78
N GLY A 114 14.26 -6.92 -9.13
CA GLY A 114 13.85 -6.69 -10.50
C GLY A 114 13.29 -7.92 -11.23
N MET A 115 12.75 -8.92 -10.50
CA MET A 115 12.05 -10.03 -11.15
C MET A 115 10.76 -9.51 -11.79
N GLY A 116 10.56 -9.83 -13.05
CA GLY A 116 9.43 -9.40 -13.87
C GLY A 116 9.86 -9.04 -15.28
N ARG A 117 8.91 -8.89 -16.19
CA ARG A 117 9.15 -8.47 -17.56
C ARG A 117 8.28 -7.30 -17.99
N ALA A 118 8.70 -6.59 -19.02
CA ALA A 118 7.91 -5.55 -19.62
C ALA A 118 6.62 -6.13 -20.23
N VAL A 119 5.53 -5.42 -20.04
CA VAL A 119 4.22 -5.66 -20.66
C VAL A 119 3.79 -4.40 -21.40
N ASP A 120 3.23 -4.57 -22.57
CA ASP A 120 2.62 -3.48 -23.32
C ASP A 120 1.15 -3.27 -22.88
N ARG A 121 0.51 -2.28 -23.46
CA ARG A 121 -0.89 -1.95 -23.18
C ARG A 121 -1.84 -3.11 -23.50
N ILE A 122 -1.61 -3.82 -24.61
CA ILE A 122 -2.49 -4.91 -25.07
C ILE A 122 -2.41 -6.07 -24.08
N GLU A 123 -1.22 -6.47 -23.67
CA GLU A 123 -1.03 -7.53 -22.70
C GLU A 123 -1.57 -7.16 -21.32
N PHE A 124 -1.39 -5.91 -20.86
CA PHE A 124 -1.95 -5.43 -19.60
C PHE A 124 -3.48 -5.53 -19.59
N VAL A 125 -4.15 -5.04 -20.62
CA VAL A 125 -5.61 -5.13 -20.74
C VAL A 125 -6.07 -6.58 -20.75
N LYS A 126 -5.37 -7.46 -21.48
CA LYS A 126 -5.67 -8.89 -21.48
C LYS A 126 -5.52 -9.51 -20.08
N ILE A 127 -4.50 -9.13 -19.31
CA ILE A 127 -4.35 -9.57 -17.90
C ILE A 127 -5.58 -9.14 -17.09
N CYS A 128 -6.00 -7.87 -17.17
CA CYS A 128 -7.16 -7.36 -16.44
C CYS A 128 -8.44 -8.14 -16.80
N ARG A 129 -8.69 -8.36 -18.08
CA ARG A 129 -9.85 -9.14 -18.54
C ARG A 129 -9.83 -10.58 -18.08
N THR A 130 -8.65 -11.23 -18.15
CA THR A 130 -8.52 -12.63 -17.68
C THR A 130 -8.77 -12.75 -16.18
N LEU A 131 -8.36 -11.75 -15.37
CA LEU A 131 -8.69 -11.71 -13.95
C LEU A 131 -10.20 -11.53 -13.72
N GLU A 132 -10.84 -10.62 -14.45
CA GLU A 132 -12.29 -10.40 -14.38
C GLU A 132 -13.06 -11.67 -14.80
N ASP A 133 -12.71 -12.30 -15.92
CA ASP A 133 -13.31 -13.55 -16.42
C ASP A 133 -13.13 -14.71 -15.44
N ALA A 134 -12.02 -14.72 -14.67
CA ALA A 134 -11.76 -15.68 -13.60
C ALA A 134 -12.57 -15.42 -12.33
N GLY A 135 -13.37 -14.35 -12.29
CA GLY A 135 -14.30 -14.01 -11.22
C GLY A 135 -13.71 -13.10 -10.13
N ALA A 136 -12.66 -12.33 -10.44
CA ALA A 136 -12.13 -11.34 -9.52
C ALA A 136 -13.18 -10.30 -9.11
N GLU A 137 -13.17 -9.89 -7.84
CA GLU A 137 -14.07 -8.85 -7.33
C GLU A 137 -13.59 -7.43 -7.69
N ASN A 138 -12.32 -7.27 -8.01
CA ASN A 138 -11.65 -6.03 -8.37
C ASN A 138 -10.33 -6.33 -9.11
N ILE A 139 -9.69 -5.30 -9.67
CA ILE A 139 -8.29 -5.35 -10.14
C ILE A 139 -7.43 -4.58 -9.14
N ASN A 140 -6.61 -5.28 -8.38
CA ASN A 140 -5.76 -4.75 -7.32
C ASN A 140 -4.32 -4.52 -7.83
N LEU A 141 -3.90 -3.26 -7.84
CA LEU A 141 -2.65 -2.78 -8.44
C LEU A 141 -1.60 -2.60 -7.34
N VAL A 142 -0.73 -3.61 -7.15
CA VAL A 142 0.21 -3.65 -6.03
C VAL A 142 1.55 -3.01 -6.38
N THR A 143 1.90 -1.96 -5.62
CA THR A 143 3.22 -1.28 -5.68
C THR A 143 3.50 -0.61 -7.04
N GLY A 144 2.48 0.02 -7.66
CA GLY A 144 2.59 0.71 -8.94
C GLY A 144 3.09 2.16 -8.88
N SER A 145 3.40 2.71 -7.70
CA SER A 145 3.68 4.14 -7.44
C SER A 145 4.75 4.77 -8.33
N HIS A 146 5.71 3.99 -8.82
CA HIS A 146 6.77 4.44 -9.72
C HIS A 146 6.32 4.59 -11.19
N ALA A 147 5.15 4.07 -11.54
CA ALA A 147 4.68 3.97 -12.92
C ALA A 147 3.26 4.52 -13.13
N ILE A 148 2.74 5.34 -12.20
CA ILE A 148 1.38 5.89 -12.22
C ILE A 148 0.98 6.48 -13.58
N PRO A 149 1.77 7.35 -14.26
CA PRO A 149 1.36 7.92 -15.54
C PRO A 149 1.10 6.87 -16.63
N LEU A 150 1.90 5.80 -16.65
CA LEU A 150 1.75 4.72 -17.61
C LEU A 150 0.58 3.80 -17.22
N ILE A 151 0.46 3.46 -15.94
CA ILE A 151 -0.65 2.67 -15.41
C ILE A 151 -1.98 3.38 -15.68
N ALA A 152 -2.09 4.69 -15.39
CA ALA A 152 -3.30 5.46 -15.67
C ALA A 152 -3.73 5.38 -17.14
N SER A 153 -2.77 5.47 -18.07
CA SER A 153 -3.03 5.30 -19.51
C SER A 153 -3.56 3.89 -19.83
N TYR A 154 -2.98 2.86 -19.23
CA TYR A 154 -3.39 1.47 -19.47
C TYR A 154 -4.73 1.13 -18.83
N LEU A 155 -5.04 1.70 -17.67
CA LEU A 155 -6.35 1.56 -17.02
C LEU A 155 -7.48 2.19 -17.85
N LYS A 156 -7.24 3.36 -18.47
CA LYS A 156 -8.19 3.97 -19.41
C LYS A 156 -8.50 3.00 -20.56
N SER A 157 -7.46 2.43 -21.17
CA SER A 157 -7.64 1.44 -22.22
C SER A 157 -8.36 0.18 -21.74
N ALA A 158 -8.11 -0.29 -20.51
CA ALA A 158 -8.83 -1.42 -19.94
C ALA A 158 -10.33 -1.13 -19.79
N ARG A 159 -10.70 0.08 -19.36
CA ARG A 159 -12.11 0.52 -19.32
C ARG A 159 -12.73 0.60 -20.71
N GLU A 160 -12.04 1.17 -21.70
CA GLU A 160 -12.49 1.27 -23.08
C GLU A 160 -12.71 -0.11 -23.70
N GLU A 161 -11.93 -1.12 -23.32
CA GLU A 161 -12.06 -2.50 -23.76
C GLU A 161 -12.99 -3.36 -22.88
N GLY A 162 -13.76 -2.75 -21.95
CA GLY A 162 -14.89 -3.36 -21.26
C GLY A 162 -14.59 -3.96 -19.89
N VAL A 163 -13.40 -3.75 -19.28
CA VAL A 163 -13.17 -4.12 -17.88
C VAL A 163 -14.10 -3.30 -16.98
N SER A 164 -14.99 -3.97 -16.25
CA SER A 164 -16.08 -3.33 -15.50
C SER A 164 -15.87 -3.29 -13.98
N ILE A 165 -15.15 -4.25 -13.42
CA ILE A 165 -14.92 -4.35 -11.98
C ILE A 165 -14.03 -3.19 -11.46
N PRO A 166 -14.15 -2.83 -10.16
CA PRO A 166 -13.38 -1.73 -9.57
C PRO A 166 -11.88 -1.91 -9.71
N PHE A 167 -11.15 -0.80 -9.91
CA PHE A 167 -9.70 -0.77 -9.72
C PHE A 167 -9.38 -0.40 -8.28
N CYS A 168 -8.47 -1.17 -7.66
CA CYS A 168 -7.91 -0.93 -6.34
C CYS A 168 -6.45 -0.48 -6.47
N TRP A 169 -6.05 0.54 -5.71
CA TRP A 169 -4.67 1.00 -5.63
C TRP A 169 -4.05 0.59 -4.29
N ASN A 170 -3.11 -0.35 -4.35
CA ASN A 170 -2.47 -0.94 -3.18
C ASN A 170 -1.00 -0.50 -3.13
N SER A 171 -0.69 0.39 -2.19
CA SER A 171 0.59 1.08 -2.19
C SER A 171 1.16 1.32 -0.79
N SER A 172 2.40 1.77 -0.74
CA SER A 172 3.04 2.21 0.49
C SER A 172 2.68 3.64 0.92
N ALA A 173 1.70 4.27 0.28
CA ALA A 173 1.36 5.69 0.44
C ALA A 173 2.53 6.67 0.14
N TYR A 174 3.64 6.20 -0.44
CA TYR A 174 4.77 7.08 -0.77
C TYR A 174 4.64 7.64 -2.17
N GLU A 175 3.58 8.44 -2.34
CA GLU A 175 3.21 9.13 -3.58
C GLU A 175 3.09 10.64 -3.36
N SER A 176 3.26 11.41 -4.44
CA SER A 176 2.87 12.82 -4.46
C SER A 176 1.39 12.95 -4.85
N VAL A 177 0.70 13.92 -4.27
CA VAL A 177 -0.72 14.18 -4.55
C VAL A 177 -0.95 14.43 -6.04
N GLU A 178 -0.09 15.20 -6.68
CA GLU A 178 -0.17 15.51 -8.10
C GLU A 178 -0.12 14.26 -8.98
N THR A 179 0.57 13.23 -8.53
CA THR A 179 0.64 11.96 -9.26
C THR A 179 -0.60 11.10 -9.00
N LEU A 180 -1.13 11.11 -7.77
CA LEU A 180 -2.38 10.42 -7.42
C LEU A 180 -3.59 10.97 -8.18
N GLU A 181 -3.63 12.27 -8.48
CA GLU A 181 -4.69 12.91 -9.28
C GLU A 181 -4.85 12.28 -10.67
N LEU A 182 -3.79 11.67 -11.24
CA LEU A 182 -3.90 10.92 -12.50
C LEU A 182 -4.75 9.65 -12.40
N LEU A 183 -4.99 9.16 -11.18
CA LEU A 183 -5.77 7.95 -10.88
C LEU A 183 -7.17 8.28 -10.34
N GLU A 184 -7.50 9.53 -10.04
CA GLU A 184 -8.71 9.94 -9.32
C GLU A 184 -10.00 9.42 -9.96
N ASP A 185 -10.11 9.52 -11.28
CA ASP A 185 -11.28 9.07 -12.04
C ASP A 185 -11.26 7.58 -12.42
N LEU A 186 -10.18 6.89 -12.10
CA LEU A 186 -9.94 5.50 -12.51
C LEU A 186 -10.06 4.51 -11.36
N VAL A 187 -9.56 4.88 -10.19
CA VAL A 187 -9.46 4.04 -9.00
C VAL A 187 -10.62 4.35 -8.05
N SER A 188 -11.29 3.31 -7.58
CA SER A 188 -12.41 3.45 -6.64
C SER A 188 -12.02 3.07 -5.21
N VAL A 189 -11.09 2.14 -5.04
CA VAL A 189 -10.69 1.60 -3.73
C VAL A 189 -9.19 1.83 -3.53
N TRP A 190 -8.85 2.37 -2.38
CA TRP A 190 -7.47 2.72 -2.04
C TRP A 190 -7.02 1.94 -0.81
N LEU A 191 -5.87 1.28 -0.93
CA LEU A 191 -5.27 0.41 0.09
C LEU A 191 -3.85 0.95 0.44
N PRO A 192 -3.75 2.16 1.04
CA PRO A 192 -2.46 2.71 1.43
C PRO A 192 -1.94 2.05 2.72
N ASP A 193 -0.65 1.69 2.73
CA ASP A 193 0.05 1.33 3.96
C ASP A 193 0.65 2.58 4.62
N LEU A 194 0.18 2.97 5.79
CA LEU A 194 0.83 3.97 6.64
C LEU A 194 1.80 3.25 7.57
N LYS A 195 3.08 3.14 7.16
CA LYS A 195 4.05 2.25 7.81
C LYS A 195 4.65 2.81 9.09
N THR A 196 4.83 4.12 9.19
CA THR A 196 5.30 4.83 10.38
C THR A 196 5.12 6.34 10.22
N LEU A 197 4.98 7.04 11.33
CA LEU A 197 5.03 8.51 11.41
C LEU A 197 6.38 9.02 11.94
N SER A 198 7.35 8.14 12.22
CA SER A 198 8.70 8.49 12.67
C SER A 198 9.63 8.72 11.47
N PRO A 199 10.16 9.96 11.26
CA PRO A 199 11.15 10.24 10.22
C PRO A 199 12.43 9.43 10.41
N GLU A 200 12.85 9.22 11.67
CA GLU A 200 14.05 8.46 12.00
C GLU A 200 13.90 6.99 11.59
N LEU A 201 12.78 6.34 11.99
CA LEU A 201 12.51 4.96 11.61
C LEU A 201 12.38 4.82 10.09
N ALA A 202 11.71 5.77 9.43
CA ALA A 202 11.57 5.80 7.97
C ALA A 202 12.93 5.95 7.26
N LYS A 203 13.83 6.75 7.79
CA LYS A 203 15.20 6.88 7.29
C LYS A 203 15.96 5.57 7.36
N HIS A 204 15.88 4.86 8.49
CA HIS A 204 16.56 3.57 8.68
C HIS A 204 16.00 2.46 7.81
N LEU A 205 14.65 2.27 7.83
CA LEU A 205 14.01 1.14 7.17
C LEU A 205 13.80 1.32 5.66
N PHE A 206 13.68 2.57 5.19
CA PHE A 206 13.31 2.89 3.81
C PHE A 206 14.34 3.79 3.09
N GLY A 207 15.29 4.40 3.81
CA GLY A 207 16.13 5.47 3.28
C GLY A 207 15.29 6.68 2.80
N ALA A 208 14.20 6.99 3.48
CA ALA A 208 13.23 8.03 3.11
C ALA A 208 12.74 8.77 4.36
N GLU A 209 13.54 9.72 4.86
CA GLU A 209 13.23 10.51 6.05
C GLU A 209 11.92 11.32 5.89
N ASN A 210 11.58 11.70 4.66
CA ASN A 210 10.35 12.42 4.32
C ASN A 210 9.11 11.50 4.10
N TYR A 211 9.24 10.18 4.36
CA TYR A 211 8.12 9.23 4.18
C TYR A 211 6.89 9.60 5.00
N PRO A 212 6.99 9.91 6.31
CA PRO A 212 5.81 10.20 7.14
C PRO A 212 4.99 11.37 6.61
N GLU A 213 5.64 12.45 6.20
CA GLU A 213 4.97 13.64 5.65
C GLU A 213 4.26 13.30 4.33
N ALA A 214 4.98 12.66 3.39
CA ALA A 214 4.42 12.30 2.10
C ALA A 214 3.26 11.29 2.24
N ALA A 215 3.41 10.27 3.09
CA ALA A 215 2.38 9.26 3.30
C ALA A 215 1.14 9.85 3.99
N ALA A 216 1.31 10.68 5.02
CA ALA A 216 0.19 11.34 5.69
C ALA A 216 -0.60 12.25 4.74
N LEU A 217 0.07 13.00 3.86
CA LEU A 217 -0.59 13.82 2.84
C LEU A 217 -1.34 12.97 1.81
N ALA A 218 -0.73 11.88 1.32
CA ALA A 218 -1.36 10.98 0.36
C ALA A 218 -2.60 10.29 0.96
N VAL A 219 -2.49 9.74 2.18
CA VAL A 219 -3.60 9.07 2.88
C VAL A 219 -4.75 10.05 3.13
N ARG A 220 -4.47 11.27 3.61
CA ARG A 220 -5.51 12.28 3.81
C ARG A 220 -6.19 12.66 2.50
N TRP A 221 -5.42 12.86 1.42
CA TRP A 221 -5.97 13.15 0.10
C TRP A 221 -6.93 12.05 -0.37
N MET A 222 -6.57 10.77 -0.15
CA MET A 222 -7.43 9.63 -0.48
C MET A 222 -8.72 9.64 0.36
N ILE A 223 -8.62 9.80 1.70
CA ILE A 223 -9.77 9.80 2.60
C ILE A 223 -10.75 10.94 2.28
N ASP A 224 -10.23 12.14 2.01
CA ASP A 224 -11.08 13.32 1.76
C ASP A 224 -11.83 13.24 0.42
N ARG A 225 -11.31 12.48 -0.57
CA ARG A 225 -11.91 12.36 -1.92
C ARG A 225 -12.74 11.11 -2.14
N PHE A 226 -12.48 10.07 -1.38
CA PHE A 226 -13.13 8.76 -1.58
C PHE A 226 -13.92 8.34 -0.35
N PRO A 227 -15.13 8.91 -0.14
CA PRO A 227 -16.00 8.50 0.96
C PRO A 227 -16.31 7.00 0.87
N LEU A 228 -16.35 6.36 2.05
CA LEU A 228 -16.58 4.93 2.20
C LEU A 228 -17.96 4.53 1.71
N SER A 229 -18.02 3.53 0.83
CA SER A 229 -19.24 2.90 0.34
C SER A 229 -19.09 1.39 0.39
N LEU A 230 -19.89 0.75 1.23
CA LEU A 230 -19.97 -0.70 1.40
C LEU A 230 -21.33 -1.20 0.89
N VAL A 231 -21.33 -2.34 0.22
CA VAL A 231 -22.55 -3.01 -0.23
C VAL A 231 -22.56 -4.46 0.22
N GLN A 232 -23.76 -5.00 0.47
CA GLN A 232 -23.90 -6.41 0.80
C GLN A 232 -23.89 -7.26 -0.48
N LYS A 233 -23.10 -8.32 -0.49
CA LYS A 233 -23.07 -9.35 -1.52
C LYS A 233 -23.52 -10.68 -0.92
N THR A 234 -24.45 -11.36 -1.59
CA THR A 234 -24.96 -12.65 -1.16
C THR A 234 -24.60 -13.74 -2.16
N LYS A 235 -24.02 -14.83 -1.68
CA LYS A 235 -23.71 -16.02 -2.49
C LYS A 235 -23.94 -17.29 -1.67
N GLY A 236 -24.79 -18.18 -2.17
CA GLY A 236 -25.09 -19.45 -1.49
C GLY A 236 -25.64 -19.31 -0.07
N GLY A 237 -26.40 -18.24 0.21
CA GLY A 237 -26.94 -17.93 1.53
C GLY A 237 -25.96 -17.27 2.51
N THR A 238 -24.73 -17.04 2.11
CA THR A 238 -23.73 -16.28 2.89
C THR A 238 -23.71 -14.84 2.44
N GLU A 239 -23.73 -13.91 3.39
CA GLU A 239 -23.62 -12.47 3.14
C GLU A 239 -22.22 -11.99 3.51
N LYS A 240 -21.66 -11.14 2.66
CA LYS A 240 -20.38 -10.45 2.90
C LYS A 240 -20.47 -9.00 2.45
N GLU A 241 -19.78 -8.13 3.18
CA GLU A 241 -19.59 -6.75 2.73
C GLU A 241 -18.54 -6.68 1.62
N LYS A 242 -18.80 -5.82 0.65
CA LYS A 242 -17.87 -5.46 -0.43
C LYS A 242 -17.67 -3.97 -0.42
N ILE A 243 -16.40 -3.54 -0.47
CA ILE A 243 -16.08 -2.15 -0.70
C ILE A 243 -16.19 -1.82 -2.20
N GLU A 244 -17.06 -0.86 -2.54
CA GLU A 244 -17.19 -0.35 -3.90
C GLU A 244 -16.37 0.92 -4.11
N ARG A 245 -16.25 1.73 -3.07
CA ARG A 245 -15.50 2.97 -3.04
C ARG A 245 -14.99 3.22 -1.62
N GLY A 246 -13.80 3.80 -1.50
CA GLY A 246 -13.28 4.22 -0.21
C GLY A 246 -11.82 3.85 0.02
N VAL A 247 -11.41 3.98 1.27
CA VAL A 247 -10.03 3.78 1.69
C VAL A 247 -9.98 2.75 2.80
N ILE A 248 -9.03 1.82 2.71
CA ILE A 248 -8.61 0.96 3.82
C ILE A 248 -7.16 1.32 4.14
N VAL A 249 -6.94 2.02 5.25
CA VAL A 249 -5.57 2.36 5.68
C VAL A 249 -5.00 1.21 6.47
N ARG A 250 -3.88 0.67 6.00
CA ARG A 250 -3.22 -0.49 6.60
C ARG A 250 -2.00 -0.07 7.40
N HIS A 251 -1.81 -0.69 8.56
CA HIS A 251 -0.61 -0.53 9.37
C HIS A 251 -0.08 -1.89 9.81
N LEU A 252 1.19 -2.17 9.54
CA LEU A 252 1.88 -3.36 10.00
C LEU A 252 2.66 -3.02 11.27
N PHE A 253 2.33 -3.69 12.38
CA PHE A 253 3.12 -3.64 13.59
C PHE A 253 4.53 -4.22 13.35
N LEU A 254 5.54 -3.49 13.76
CA LEU A 254 6.93 -3.93 13.70
C LEU A 254 7.42 -4.28 15.11
N PRO A 255 7.91 -5.51 15.37
CA PRO A 255 8.33 -5.93 16.71
C PRO A 255 9.35 -4.98 17.34
N GLY A 256 9.13 -4.66 18.62
CA GLY A 256 9.93 -3.68 19.36
C GLY A 256 9.61 -2.22 19.05
N ARG A 257 8.52 -1.92 18.28
CA ARG A 257 8.13 -0.56 17.85
C ARG A 257 6.69 -0.21 18.25
N PHE A 258 6.35 -0.52 19.49
CA PHE A 258 5.00 -0.29 20.01
C PHE A 258 4.63 1.20 20.03
N SER A 259 5.55 2.08 20.44
CA SER A 259 5.28 3.54 20.49
C SER A 259 4.97 4.12 19.12
N GLU A 260 5.69 3.70 18.08
CA GLU A 260 5.44 4.18 16.71
C GLU A 260 4.10 3.68 16.15
N THR A 261 3.67 2.50 16.57
CA THR A 261 2.31 2.01 16.25
C THR A 261 1.25 2.78 17.02
N ALA A 262 1.47 3.06 18.31
CA ALA A 262 0.55 3.88 19.11
C ALA A 262 0.35 5.29 18.50
N ASP A 263 1.44 5.95 18.09
CA ASP A 263 1.38 7.24 17.41
C ASP A 263 0.62 7.15 16.07
N THR A 264 0.82 6.06 15.33
CA THR A 264 0.13 5.83 14.05
C THR A 264 -1.37 5.60 14.27
N LEU A 265 -1.77 4.81 15.27
CA LEU A 265 -3.18 4.58 15.60
C LEU A 265 -3.85 5.85 16.12
N ALA A 266 -3.18 6.66 16.94
CA ALA A 266 -3.68 7.95 17.38
C ALA A 266 -3.91 8.91 16.18
N TRP A 267 -3.01 8.91 15.21
CA TRP A 267 -3.18 9.66 13.97
C TRP A 267 -4.35 9.13 13.13
N LEU A 268 -4.48 7.80 12.98
CA LEU A 268 -5.59 7.16 12.26
C LEU A 268 -6.93 7.44 12.94
N LYS A 269 -7.01 7.37 14.27
CA LYS A 269 -8.22 7.75 15.03
C LYS A 269 -8.65 9.18 14.70
N ARG A 270 -7.71 10.10 14.63
CA ARG A 270 -8.00 11.52 14.36
C ARG A 270 -8.47 11.79 12.93
N TYR A 271 -7.92 11.10 11.92
CA TYR A 271 -8.11 11.48 10.52
C TYR A 271 -8.90 10.46 9.68
N ALA A 272 -8.94 9.18 10.08
CA ALA A 272 -9.56 8.10 9.33
C ALA A 272 -10.85 7.56 9.97
N ASP A 273 -11.01 7.68 11.29
CA ASP A 273 -12.15 7.12 12.01
C ASP A 273 -13.48 7.66 11.48
N GLY A 274 -14.45 6.76 11.26
CA GLY A 274 -15.74 7.07 10.65
C GLY A 274 -15.70 7.45 9.15
N LYS A 275 -14.53 7.51 8.52
CA LYS A 275 -14.36 7.91 7.11
C LYS A 275 -13.71 6.84 6.25
N ALA A 276 -12.89 6.00 6.85
CA ALA A 276 -12.14 4.94 6.19
C ALA A 276 -12.11 3.70 7.08
N LEU A 277 -11.87 2.54 6.49
CA LEU A 277 -11.56 1.33 7.22
C LEU A 277 -10.09 1.39 7.67
N VAL A 278 -9.80 0.87 8.87
CA VAL A 278 -8.44 0.69 9.36
C VAL A 278 -8.12 -0.79 9.43
N SER A 279 -6.95 -1.21 8.96
CA SER A 279 -6.46 -2.58 9.05
C SER A 279 -5.14 -2.61 9.78
N LEU A 280 -5.15 -3.14 11.01
CA LEU A 280 -3.94 -3.36 11.81
C LEU A 280 -3.50 -4.81 11.67
N MET A 281 -2.26 -5.02 11.27
CA MET A 281 -1.67 -6.33 11.04
C MET A 281 -0.59 -6.62 12.08
N SER A 282 -0.73 -7.72 12.83
CA SER A 282 0.30 -8.23 13.76
C SER A 282 1.20 -9.30 13.15
N GLN A 283 1.01 -9.65 11.89
CA GLN A 283 1.71 -10.75 11.23
C GLN A 283 3.03 -10.32 10.57
N TYR A 284 3.87 -9.57 11.29
CA TYR A 284 5.23 -9.35 10.82
C TYR A 284 5.98 -10.68 10.75
N THR A 285 6.51 -11.03 9.58
CA THR A 285 7.29 -12.24 9.38
C THR A 285 8.68 -11.90 8.90
N PRO A 286 9.73 -12.28 9.62
CA PRO A 286 11.12 -12.15 9.16
C PRO A 286 11.32 -12.86 7.82
N VAL A 287 11.80 -12.12 6.82
CA VAL A 287 12.09 -12.71 5.52
C VAL A 287 13.37 -13.54 5.62
N PRO A 288 13.38 -14.81 5.15
CA PRO A 288 14.56 -15.65 5.16
C PRO A 288 15.51 -15.26 4.01
N PHE A 289 16.15 -14.08 4.13
CA PHE A 289 17.08 -13.58 3.13
C PHE A 289 18.30 -14.49 2.98
N GLU A 290 18.77 -14.67 1.75
CA GLU A 290 20.11 -15.19 1.49
C GLU A 290 21.19 -14.31 2.14
N GLU A 291 22.35 -14.89 2.40
CA GLU A 291 23.43 -14.21 3.15
C GLU A 291 23.82 -12.84 2.54
N SER A 292 23.93 -12.76 1.21
CA SER A 292 24.26 -11.52 0.50
C SER A 292 23.19 -10.42 0.68
N GLU A 293 21.91 -10.79 0.68
CA GLU A 293 20.79 -9.88 0.90
C GLU A 293 20.67 -9.50 2.38
N ARG A 294 20.92 -10.44 3.29
CA ARG A 294 20.95 -10.19 4.73
C ARG A 294 22.06 -9.19 5.10
N ALA A 295 23.25 -9.33 4.52
CA ALA A 295 24.36 -8.40 4.74
C ALA A 295 24.01 -6.96 4.30
N LYS A 296 23.35 -6.78 3.16
CA LYS A 296 22.90 -5.47 2.66
C LYS A 296 21.86 -4.80 3.55
N ARG A 297 21.01 -5.58 4.23
CA ARG A 297 19.84 -5.11 4.99
C ARG A 297 20.10 -5.04 6.50
N GLY A 298 21.17 -5.67 6.99
CA GLY A 298 21.40 -5.86 8.42
C GLY A 298 21.40 -4.55 9.21
N ALA A 299 22.06 -3.51 8.69
CA ALA A 299 22.09 -2.20 9.34
C ALA A 299 20.70 -1.54 9.43
N ALA A 300 19.86 -1.70 8.39
CA ALA A 300 18.50 -1.18 8.40
C ALA A 300 17.57 -2.02 9.31
N LEU A 301 17.70 -3.35 9.25
CA LEU A 301 16.88 -4.27 10.06
C LEU A 301 17.21 -4.20 11.55
N SER A 302 18.38 -3.68 11.95
CA SER A 302 18.70 -3.44 13.37
C SER A 302 17.82 -2.36 14.01
N ALA A 303 17.06 -1.60 13.23
CA ALA A 303 16.10 -0.63 13.73
C ALA A 303 14.82 -1.28 14.28
N ILE A 304 14.62 -2.59 14.10
CA ILE A 304 13.48 -3.36 14.62
C ILE A 304 13.99 -4.66 15.25
N GLU A 305 13.14 -5.32 16.02
CA GLU A 305 13.39 -6.68 16.45
C GLU A 305 12.94 -7.64 15.34
N ASN A 306 13.89 -8.11 14.52
CA ASN A 306 13.58 -8.93 13.34
C ASN A 306 13.18 -10.37 13.73
N ARG A 307 12.04 -10.52 14.41
CA ARG A 307 11.40 -11.74 14.88
C ARG A 307 9.89 -11.69 14.64
N LEU A 308 9.17 -12.77 14.86
CA LEU A 308 7.71 -12.74 14.93
C LEU A 308 7.24 -11.84 16.08
N VAL A 309 6.03 -11.33 15.98
CA VAL A 309 5.35 -10.62 17.06
C VAL A 309 5.13 -11.59 18.22
N SER A 310 5.37 -11.16 19.44
CA SER A 310 5.16 -11.97 20.64
C SER A 310 3.71 -11.86 21.12
N GLU A 311 3.26 -12.87 21.91
CA GLU A 311 1.94 -12.85 22.55
C GLU A 311 1.74 -11.62 23.47
N ALA A 312 2.81 -11.16 24.13
CA ALA A 312 2.75 -9.96 24.95
C ALA A 312 2.49 -8.70 24.09
N GLU A 313 3.20 -8.55 22.97
CA GLU A 313 2.97 -7.44 22.04
C GLU A 313 1.57 -7.51 21.40
N ASP A 314 1.06 -8.71 21.09
CA ASP A 314 -0.30 -8.88 20.57
C ASP A 314 -1.35 -8.47 21.62
N THR A 315 -1.12 -8.79 22.89
CA THR A 315 -1.99 -8.36 24.00
C THR A 315 -1.99 -6.84 24.11
N ASP A 316 -0.80 -6.22 24.14
CA ASP A 316 -0.67 -4.75 24.22
C ASP A 316 -1.34 -4.06 23.01
N LEU A 317 -1.27 -4.66 21.80
CA LEU A 317 -1.94 -4.13 20.62
C LEU A 317 -3.47 -4.20 20.72
N ARG A 318 -4.02 -5.29 21.28
CA ARG A 318 -5.47 -5.42 21.51
C ARG A 318 -5.96 -4.38 22.51
N ASP A 319 -5.24 -4.21 23.63
CA ASP A 319 -5.55 -3.18 24.62
C ASP A 319 -5.51 -1.76 24.01
N LEU A 320 -4.56 -1.52 23.10
CA LEU A 320 -4.45 -0.24 22.39
C LEU A 320 -5.61 -0.02 21.41
N ILE A 321 -6.05 -1.08 20.70
CA ILE A 321 -7.21 -1.03 19.81
C ILE A 321 -8.47 -0.69 20.62
N ASP A 322 -8.69 -1.40 21.73
CA ASP A 322 -9.85 -1.22 22.58
C ASP A 322 -9.90 0.20 23.19
N ALA A 323 -8.74 0.75 23.57
CA ALA A 323 -8.64 2.11 24.07
C ALA A 323 -8.96 3.19 23.02
N HIS A 324 -8.74 2.91 21.71
CA HIS A 324 -9.05 3.87 20.66
C HIS A 324 -10.50 3.79 20.16
N ASP A 325 -11.19 2.66 20.34
CA ASP A 325 -12.60 2.44 19.95
C ASP A 325 -12.92 2.91 18.53
N PHE A 326 -12.22 2.31 17.53
CA PHE A 326 -12.45 2.62 16.12
C PHE A 326 -13.83 2.15 15.65
N GLU A 327 -14.52 2.96 14.86
CA GLU A 327 -15.81 2.58 14.23
C GLU A 327 -15.64 1.39 13.26
N TYR A 328 -14.55 1.40 12.47
CA TYR A 328 -14.26 0.34 11.50
C TYR A 328 -12.78 -0.06 11.58
N LEU A 329 -12.49 -1.17 12.24
CA LEU A 329 -11.13 -1.71 12.33
C LEU A 329 -11.12 -3.23 12.06
N PHE A 330 -10.23 -3.66 11.19
CA PHE A 330 -9.85 -5.06 11.03
C PHE A 330 -8.55 -5.30 11.78
N TYR A 331 -8.52 -6.33 12.58
CA TYR A 331 -7.31 -6.82 13.22
C TYR A 331 -6.92 -8.18 12.63
N GLN A 332 -5.72 -8.24 12.04
CA GLN A 332 -5.17 -9.50 11.59
C GLN A 332 -4.47 -10.17 12.75
N GLU A 333 -5.05 -11.27 13.23
CA GLU A 333 -4.61 -11.99 14.41
C GLU A 333 -3.20 -12.57 14.28
N LEU A 334 -2.53 -12.74 15.43
CA LEU A 334 -1.22 -13.36 15.52
C LEU A 334 -1.24 -14.76 14.90
N SER A 335 -0.21 -15.10 14.15
CA SER A 335 -0.03 -16.40 13.52
C SER A 335 1.43 -16.78 13.44
N ASP A 336 1.74 -18.03 13.76
CA ASP A 336 3.07 -18.63 13.60
C ASP A 336 3.33 -19.09 12.16
N ASP A 337 2.29 -19.10 11.31
CA ASP A 337 2.41 -19.54 9.92
C ASP A 337 3.23 -18.56 9.11
N THR A 338 4.32 -19.02 8.53
CA THR A 338 5.20 -18.27 7.62
C THR A 338 5.08 -18.74 6.16
N SER A 339 4.22 -19.72 5.89
CA SER A 339 4.03 -20.32 4.57
C SER A 339 3.41 -19.37 3.53
N TRP A 340 2.88 -18.24 4.00
CA TRP A 340 2.29 -17.20 3.17
C TRP A 340 3.32 -16.30 2.47
N LEU A 341 4.62 -16.37 2.84
CA LEU A 341 5.67 -15.61 2.17
C LEU A 341 5.78 -16.00 0.69
N PRO A 342 5.75 -15.02 -0.23
CA PRO A 342 5.82 -15.32 -1.66
C PRO A 342 7.22 -15.72 -2.12
N ASP A 343 7.28 -16.60 -3.14
CA ASP A 343 8.49 -16.85 -3.91
C ASP A 343 8.22 -16.64 -5.41
N PHE A 344 8.59 -15.48 -5.94
CA PHE A 344 8.39 -15.11 -7.34
C PHE A 344 9.33 -15.80 -8.33
N ASN A 345 10.20 -16.71 -7.86
CA ASN A 345 10.90 -17.66 -8.73
C ASN A 345 9.97 -18.76 -9.23
N ARG A 346 8.93 -19.08 -8.46
CA ARG A 346 7.92 -20.08 -8.77
C ARG A 346 6.84 -19.47 -9.65
N THR A 347 6.29 -20.25 -10.59
CA THR A 347 5.16 -19.82 -11.44
C THR A 347 3.88 -19.58 -10.64
N GLN A 348 3.80 -20.14 -9.46
CA GLN A 348 2.82 -19.86 -8.43
C GLN A 348 3.55 -19.35 -7.18
N PRO A 349 3.68 -18.01 -7.04
CA PRO A 349 4.43 -17.42 -5.94
C PRO A 349 3.88 -17.70 -4.55
N PHE A 350 2.57 -17.83 -4.42
CA PHE A 350 1.84 -18.03 -3.16
C PHE A 350 1.34 -19.48 -3.04
N SER A 351 0.91 -19.89 -1.84
CA SER A 351 0.24 -21.18 -1.65
C SER A 351 -1.09 -21.24 -2.41
N ASN A 352 -1.55 -22.47 -2.71
CA ASN A 352 -2.84 -22.70 -3.41
C ASN A 352 -4.05 -22.17 -2.64
N ALA A 353 -3.95 -22.08 -1.32
CA ALA A 353 -5.01 -21.50 -0.49
C ALA A 353 -5.10 -19.97 -0.64
N LEU A 354 -3.95 -19.32 -0.87
CA LEU A 354 -3.87 -17.85 -0.93
C LEU A 354 -4.03 -17.31 -2.35
N ALA A 355 -3.64 -18.05 -3.40
CA ALA A 355 -3.71 -17.51 -4.75
C ALA A 355 -3.94 -18.57 -5.82
N LYS A 356 -4.62 -18.13 -6.91
CA LYS A 356 -4.73 -18.88 -8.17
C LYS A 356 -4.06 -18.06 -9.26
N PRO A 357 -2.94 -18.53 -9.86
CA PRO A 357 -2.20 -17.78 -10.87
C PRO A 357 -3.02 -17.60 -12.14
N VAL A 358 -2.91 -16.42 -12.74
CA VAL A 358 -3.52 -16.05 -14.03
C VAL A 358 -2.44 -15.73 -15.03
N TRP A 359 -1.37 -15.08 -14.61
CA TRP A 359 -0.25 -14.72 -15.45
C TRP A 359 1.06 -14.65 -14.64
N HIS A 360 2.16 -15.06 -15.25
CA HIS A 360 3.48 -15.01 -14.63
C HIS A 360 4.55 -14.56 -15.60
N TRP A 361 5.53 -13.79 -15.15
CA TRP A 361 6.54 -13.17 -15.98
C TRP A 361 7.41 -14.14 -16.79
N LYS A 362 7.60 -15.38 -16.32
CA LYS A 362 8.36 -16.44 -17.02
C LYS A 362 7.54 -17.16 -18.08
N THR A 363 6.25 -17.38 -17.84
CA THR A 363 5.41 -18.30 -18.65
C THR A 363 4.27 -17.60 -19.39
N GLY A 364 3.96 -16.35 -19.06
CA GLY A 364 2.77 -15.67 -19.58
C GLY A 364 1.50 -16.14 -18.89
N PHE A 365 0.40 -16.25 -19.64
CA PHE A 365 -0.89 -16.69 -19.09
C PHE A 365 -0.82 -18.13 -18.62
N ALA A 366 -1.48 -18.41 -17.46
CA ALA A 366 -1.67 -19.76 -16.98
C ALA A 366 -2.56 -20.54 -17.96
N VAL A 367 -2.20 -21.79 -18.19
CA VAL A 367 -2.95 -22.72 -19.08
C VAL A 367 -4.03 -23.44 -18.28
#